data_b49e704f254919a7477a90179e668405
#
_entry.id   b49e704f254919a7477a90179e668405
#
_cell.length_a   1.000
_cell.length_b   1.000
_cell.length_c   1.000
_cell.angle_alpha   90.00
_cell.angle_beta   90.00
_cell.angle_gamma   90.00
#
_symmetry.space_group_name_H-M   'P 1'
#
loop_
_entity.id
_entity.type
_entity.pdbx_description
1 polymer ?
#
loop_
_entity_poly.entity_id
_entity_poly.type
_entity_poly.pdbx_seq_one_letter_code
_entity_poly.pdbx_strand_id
1 'polypeptide(L)'
;MTPWLPNRHSAGSSGTRFPPDVKQKVVKTALEHLDKSPRQLAWYLTDTQGYYISESSVYRVLKANDLITSPNYTVLSAKDKFDQPTTRVNQLWQTDFTYLKVIYWGWYYLSTVMDDYSRYILAWRLCSGMSTYDVKQTLDLAIAESGVEHVYVRHRPRLLSDNGPCYISSELKRYLSDQGLTHTRGRPFHPMTQGKIERYHRSLKNVLLLDNYYCPDDLKAEIEAFVEYYNFQRYHESLDNVTPADVYTGRAVRIIEQRERIKERTMKLRKRNYRKAIARAEAMS
;
A
#
# COMPACT_ATOMS: atom_id res chain seq x y z
N MET A 1 20.01 54.39 24.30
CA MET A 1 20.26 53.01 24.81
C MET A 1 19.00 52.51 25.49
N THR A 2 18.19 51.75 24.79
CA THR A 2 16.97 51.10 25.30
C THR A 2 17.29 49.66 25.64
N PRO A 3 16.93 49.13 26.82
CA PRO A 3 17.26 47.78 27.21
C PRO A 3 16.36 46.79 26.47
N TRP A 4 16.98 45.75 25.94
CA TRP A 4 16.39 44.61 25.26
C TRP A 4 15.59 43.75 26.26
N LEU A 5 14.26 43.72 26.15
CA LEU A 5 13.42 42.82 26.93
C LEU A 5 13.42 41.42 26.31
N PRO A 6 13.65 40.36 27.10
CA PRO A 6 13.61 39.00 26.57
C PRO A 6 12.18 38.62 26.21
N ASN A 7 12.06 38.07 25.01
CA ASN A 7 10.82 37.51 24.47
C ASN A 7 10.18 36.52 25.45
N ARG A 8 8.94 36.80 25.85
CA ARG A 8 8.11 35.85 26.59
C ARG A 8 7.97 34.62 25.76
N HIS A 9 8.57 33.52 26.21
CA HIS A 9 8.26 32.19 25.67
C HIS A 9 6.75 31.98 25.75
N SER A 10 6.11 31.90 24.61
CA SER A 10 4.73 31.46 24.46
C SER A 10 4.60 30.10 25.14
N ALA A 11 3.83 30.04 26.20
CA ALA A 11 3.45 28.79 26.85
C ALA A 11 2.77 27.91 25.81
N GLY A 12 3.50 26.96 25.26
CA GLY A 12 3.01 26.00 24.29
C GLY A 12 1.82 25.26 24.89
N SER A 13 0.72 25.22 24.18
CA SER A 13 -0.52 24.58 24.55
C SER A 13 -0.27 23.16 25.10
N SER A 14 -0.43 23.01 26.42
CA SER A 14 -0.23 21.74 27.14
C SER A 14 -1.32 20.69 26.88
N GLY A 15 -2.19 20.95 25.90
CA GLY A 15 -3.42 20.16 25.67
C GLY A 15 -3.28 18.77 25.07
N THR A 16 -2.07 18.34 24.66
CA THR A 16 -1.91 17.08 23.93
C THR A 16 -0.69 16.25 24.35
N ARG A 17 -0.32 16.30 25.63
CA ARG A 17 0.73 15.41 26.12
C ARG A 17 0.22 13.96 26.11
N PHE A 18 0.78 13.13 25.23
CA PHE A 18 0.54 11.70 25.28
C PHE A 18 1.02 11.12 26.60
N PRO A 19 0.28 10.15 27.18
CA PRO A 19 0.76 9.37 28.29
C PRO A 19 2.15 8.77 27.99
N PRO A 20 3.06 8.69 28.98
CA PRO A 20 4.41 8.15 28.75
C PRO A 20 4.40 6.72 28.21
N ASP A 21 3.46 5.88 28.66
CA ASP A 21 3.25 4.52 28.20
C ASP A 21 2.91 4.43 26.69
N VAL A 22 2.13 5.38 26.18
CA VAL A 22 1.80 5.46 24.75
C VAL A 22 3.04 5.82 23.91
N LYS A 23 3.90 6.73 24.42
CA LYS A 23 5.15 7.06 23.73
C LYS A 23 6.09 5.86 23.63
N GLN A 24 6.25 5.13 24.74
CA GLN A 24 7.07 3.93 24.77
C GLN A 24 6.55 2.86 23.79
N LYS A 25 5.24 2.67 23.72
CA LYS A 25 4.62 1.76 22.75
C LYS A 25 4.92 2.16 21.32
N VAL A 26 4.83 3.44 20.98
CA VAL A 26 5.17 3.95 19.62
C VAL A 26 6.61 3.61 19.26
N VAL A 27 7.56 3.90 20.17
CA VAL A 27 8.98 3.62 19.94
C VAL A 27 9.23 2.12 19.80
N LYS A 28 8.69 1.31 20.71
CA LYS A 28 8.84 -0.14 20.66
C LYS A 28 8.30 -0.72 19.35
N THR A 29 7.07 -0.34 18.96
CA THR A 29 6.48 -0.82 17.72
C THR A 29 7.27 -0.37 16.48
N ALA A 30 7.84 0.83 16.50
CA ALA A 30 8.68 1.30 15.40
C ALA A 30 9.98 0.48 15.25
N LEU A 31 10.58 0.06 16.36
CA LEU A 31 11.78 -0.79 16.35
C LEU A 31 11.47 -2.23 15.92
N GLU A 32 10.27 -2.71 16.20
CA GLU A 32 9.79 -4.04 15.76
C GLU A 32 9.37 -4.06 14.28
N HIS A 33 9.04 -2.89 13.70
CA HIS A 33 8.51 -2.74 12.35
C HIS A 33 9.23 -1.61 11.60
N LEU A 34 10.50 -1.81 11.30
CA LEU A 34 11.36 -0.82 10.63
C LEU A 34 10.91 -0.49 9.19
N ASP A 35 10.13 -1.37 8.58
CA ASP A 35 9.56 -1.23 7.25
C ASP A 35 8.39 -0.25 7.18
N LYS A 36 7.78 0.09 8.33
CA LYS A 36 6.56 0.89 8.37
C LYS A 36 6.84 2.40 8.49
N SER A 37 6.24 3.16 7.60
CA SER A 37 6.23 4.62 7.71
C SER A 37 5.45 5.09 8.96
N PRO A 38 5.66 6.35 9.43
CA PRO A 38 4.91 6.90 10.57
C PRO A 38 3.39 6.82 10.40
N ARG A 39 2.89 6.92 9.16
CA ARG A 39 1.48 6.78 8.82
C ARG A 39 1.01 5.34 9.00
N GLN A 40 1.75 4.39 8.47
CA GLN A 40 1.44 2.97 8.62
C GLN A 40 1.50 2.53 10.09
N LEU A 41 2.49 3.01 10.85
CA LEU A 41 2.59 2.77 12.30
C LEU A 41 1.40 3.35 13.07
N ALA A 42 0.91 4.54 12.70
CA ALA A 42 -0.26 5.13 13.35
C ALA A 42 -1.51 4.25 13.19
N TRP A 43 -1.74 3.71 12.01
CA TRP A 43 -2.86 2.82 11.75
C TRP A 43 -2.64 1.43 12.35
N TYR A 44 -1.44 0.89 12.25
CA TYR A 44 -1.09 -0.37 12.88
C TYR A 44 -1.33 -0.35 14.40
N LEU A 45 -0.89 0.71 15.08
CA LEU A 45 -1.14 0.91 16.51
C LEU A 45 -2.63 1.09 16.82
N THR A 46 -3.37 1.78 15.95
CA THR A 46 -4.82 1.95 16.11
C THR A 46 -5.53 0.60 16.04
N ASP A 47 -5.18 -0.23 15.06
CA ASP A 47 -5.79 -1.52 14.81
C ASP A 47 -5.44 -2.56 15.90
N THR A 48 -4.15 -2.61 16.30
CA THR A 48 -3.65 -3.62 17.24
C THR A 48 -3.83 -3.26 18.71
N GLN A 49 -3.71 -1.97 19.05
CA GLN A 49 -3.78 -1.49 20.44
C GLN A 49 -5.15 -0.90 20.81
N GLY A 50 -6.05 -0.74 19.83
CA GLY A 50 -7.36 -0.13 20.06
C GLY A 50 -7.29 1.32 20.58
N TYR A 51 -6.22 2.05 20.28
CA TYR A 51 -5.96 3.40 20.71
C TYR A 51 -5.51 4.29 19.55
N TYR A 52 -6.28 5.29 19.21
CA TYR A 52 -5.99 6.18 18.09
C TYR A 52 -4.82 7.11 18.37
N ILE A 53 -3.85 7.12 17.44
CA ILE A 53 -2.72 8.06 17.41
C ILE A 53 -2.67 8.67 16.01
N SER A 54 -2.56 10.00 15.91
CA SER A 54 -2.39 10.65 14.60
C SER A 54 -0.97 10.43 14.05
N GLU A 55 -0.84 10.37 12.72
CA GLU A 55 0.45 10.32 12.02
C GLU A 55 1.44 11.38 12.52
N SER A 56 0.97 12.65 12.62
CA SER A 56 1.80 13.76 13.11
C SER A 56 2.32 13.54 14.53
N SER A 57 1.60 12.78 15.34
CA SER A 57 2.02 12.48 16.72
C SER A 57 3.04 11.35 16.73
N VAL A 58 2.83 10.32 15.93
CA VAL A 58 3.83 9.25 15.73
C VAL A 58 5.12 9.86 15.19
N TYR A 59 5.06 10.68 14.14
CA TYR A 59 6.21 11.36 13.57
C TYR A 59 7.01 12.15 14.63
N ARG A 60 6.32 12.95 15.46
CA ARG A 60 6.98 13.74 16.53
C ARG A 60 7.65 12.87 17.58
N VAL A 61 7.02 11.74 17.95
CA VAL A 61 7.63 10.80 18.91
C VAL A 61 8.87 10.15 18.29
N LEU A 62 8.80 9.68 17.07
CA LEU A 62 9.92 9.04 16.39
C LEU A 62 11.08 10.02 16.15
N LYS A 63 10.77 11.26 15.74
CA LYS A 63 11.78 12.30 15.55
C LYS A 63 12.47 12.68 16.87
N ALA A 64 11.73 12.73 17.97
CA ALA A 64 12.30 13.02 19.29
C ALA A 64 13.18 11.88 19.87
N ASN A 65 13.15 10.69 19.25
CA ASN A 65 13.97 9.55 19.59
C ASN A 65 14.98 9.20 18.47
N ASP A 66 15.23 10.13 17.55
CA ASP A 66 16.17 9.99 16.41
C ASP A 66 15.90 8.76 15.50
N LEU A 67 14.65 8.30 15.48
CA LEU A 67 14.20 7.16 14.64
C LEU A 67 13.72 7.59 13.26
N ILE A 68 13.75 8.89 12.93
CA ILE A 68 13.42 9.41 11.62
C ILE A 68 14.48 10.42 11.19
N THR A 69 15.11 10.17 10.08
CA THR A 69 15.93 11.15 9.36
C THR A 69 15.03 12.05 8.53
N SER A 70 15.29 13.37 8.53
CA SER A 70 14.57 14.29 7.65
C SER A 70 14.92 13.98 6.20
N PRO A 71 13.92 13.76 5.32
CA PRO A 71 14.21 13.52 3.91
C PRO A 71 14.81 14.77 3.27
N ASN A 72 15.90 14.63 2.51
CA ASN A 72 16.55 15.72 1.79
C ASN A 72 15.84 16.08 0.47
N TYR A 73 14.68 15.52 0.19
CA TYR A 73 13.92 15.76 -1.04
C TYR A 73 12.41 15.79 -0.77
N THR A 74 11.72 16.59 -1.57
CA THR A 74 10.26 16.65 -1.55
C THR A 74 9.70 15.73 -2.61
N VAL A 75 8.89 14.75 -2.24
CA VAL A 75 8.18 13.91 -3.20
C VAL A 75 6.98 14.68 -3.72
N LEU A 76 7.02 15.05 -5.00
CA LEU A 76 5.86 15.59 -5.68
C LEU A 76 4.88 14.45 -5.98
N SER A 77 3.69 14.52 -5.42
CA SER A 77 2.64 13.56 -5.75
C SER A 77 2.07 13.88 -7.13
N ALA A 78 2.21 12.97 -8.08
CA ALA A 78 1.47 13.04 -9.33
C ALA A 78 -0.02 12.78 -9.03
N LYS A 79 -0.88 13.76 -9.34
CA LYS A 79 -2.33 13.55 -9.31
C LYS A 79 -2.71 12.72 -10.53
N ASP A 80 -2.97 11.45 -10.32
CA ASP A 80 -3.51 10.57 -11.35
C ASP A 80 -4.95 11.03 -11.68
N LYS A 81 -5.13 11.67 -12.81
CA LYS A 81 -6.45 11.91 -13.38
C LYS A 81 -6.80 10.74 -14.28
N PHE A 82 -7.55 9.79 -13.75
CA PHE A 82 -8.21 8.77 -14.57
C PHE A 82 -9.54 9.33 -15.06
N ASP A 83 -9.80 9.23 -16.36
CA ASP A 83 -11.09 9.68 -16.94
C ASP A 83 -12.27 8.84 -16.42
N GLN A 84 -12.03 7.59 -16.04
CA GLN A 84 -13.03 6.68 -15.48
C GLN A 84 -12.39 5.78 -14.41
N PRO A 85 -12.38 6.20 -13.13
CA PRO A 85 -11.87 5.37 -12.05
C PRO A 85 -12.74 4.11 -11.87
N THR A 86 -12.10 2.99 -11.52
CA THR A 86 -12.81 1.77 -11.16
C THR A 86 -13.57 1.96 -9.84
N THR A 87 -14.75 1.34 -9.74
CA THR A 87 -15.66 1.48 -8.59
C THR A 87 -15.87 0.21 -7.81
N ARG A 88 -15.39 -0.94 -8.33
CA ARG A 88 -15.53 -2.25 -7.69
C ARG A 88 -14.39 -3.19 -8.08
N VAL A 89 -14.19 -4.20 -7.26
CA VAL A 89 -13.25 -5.29 -7.54
C VAL A 89 -13.65 -6.05 -8.82
N ASN A 90 -12.66 -6.62 -9.49
CA ASN A 90 -12.83 -7.38 -10.73
C ASN A 90 -13.56 -6.60 -11.85
N GLN A 91 -13.45 -5.28 -11.86
CA GLN A 91 -13.94 -4.45 -12.96
C GLN A 91 -12.87 -4.24 -14.04
N LEU A 92 -11.62 -4.08 -13.62
CA LEU A 92 -10.46 -3.89 -14.49
C LEU A 92 -9.25 -4.58 -13.85
N TRP A 93 -8.57 -5.41 -14.62
CA TRP A 93 -7.28 -5.97 -14.26
C TRP A 93 -6.17 -5.30 -15.03
N GLN A 94 -5.11 -4.92 -14.36
CA GLN A 94 -3.88 -4.48 -15.01
C GLN A 94 -2.91 -5.66 -15.09
N THR A 95 -2.25 -5.82 -16.25
CA THR A 95 -1.18 -6.79 -16.44
C THR A 95 0.03 -6.13 -17.06
N ASP A 96 1.20 -6.51 -16.58
CA ASP A 96 2.47 -5.99 -17.06
C ASP A 96 3.60 -6.95 -16.72
N PHE A 97 4.71 -6.83 -17.46
CA PHE A 97 5.96 -7.51 -17.15
C PHE A 97 6.96 -6.56 -16.52
N THR A 98 7.68 -7.06 -15.53
CA THR A 98 8.91 -6.43 -15.09
C THR A 98 10.05 -7.44 -15.11
N TYR A 99 11.30 -6.97 -15.27
CA TYR A 99 12.46 -7.83 -15.37
C TYR A 99 13.33 -7.76 -14.12
N LEU A 100 13.91 -8.89 -13.76
CA LEU A 100 14.79 -9.12 -12.62
C LEU A 100 16.00 -9.93 -13.08
N LYS A 101 17.17 -9.66 -12.51
CA LYS A 101 18.39 -10.37 -12.87
C LYS A 101 18.72 -11.42 -11.81
N VAL A 102 19.04 -12.62 -12.26
CA VAL A 102 19.62 -13.68 -11.43
C VAL A 102 21.07 -13.87 -11.86
N ILE A 103 21.99 -13.79 -10.92
CA ILE A 103 23.44 -13.88 -11.20
C ILE A 103 23.75 -15.27 -11.76
N TYR A 104 24.51 -15.31 -12.86
CA TYR A 104 24.86 -16.51 -13.66
C TYR A 104 23.73 -17.14 -14.47
N TRP A 105 22.45 -16.77 -14.22
CA TRP A 105 21.28 -17.29 -14.95
C TRP A 105 20.71 -16.30 -15.97
N GLY A 106 21.00 -14.99 -15.84
CA GLY A 106 20.54 -13.97 -16.76
C GLY A 106 19.27 -13.27 -16.30
N TRP A 107 18.45 -12.83 -17.27
CA TRP A 107 17.24 -12.07 -17.02
C TRP A 107 16.03 -12.98 -16.91
N TYR A 108 15.23 -12.72 -15.90
CA TYR A 108 13.92 -13.31 -15.68
C TYR A 108 12.85 -12.23 -15.74
N TYR A 109 11.65 -12.61 -16.08
CA TYR A 109 10.52 -11.71 -16.30
C TYR A 109 9.38 -12.07 -15.37
N LEU A 110 8.96 -11.11 -14.55
CA LEU A 110 7.82 -11.28 -13.67
C LEU A 110 6.57 -10.79 -14.38
N SER A 111 5.70 -11.72 -14.77
CA SER A 111 4.35 -11.46 -15.24
C SER A 111 3.44 -11.24 -14.03
N THR A 112 2.64 -10.19 -14.01
CA THR A 112 1.77 -9.83 -12.88
C THR A 112 0.38 -9.49 -13.38
N VAL A 113 -0.65 -9.91 -12.64
CA VAL A 113 -2.05 -9.47 -12.81
C VAL A 113 -2.54 -8.86 -11.49
N MET A 114 -2.96 -7.60 -11.55
CA MET A 114 -3.42 -6.82 -10.42
C MET A 114 -4.85 -6.32 -10.63
N ASP A 115 -5.71 -6.43 -9.62
CA ASP A 115 -7.00 -5.76 -9.63
C ASP A 115 -6.84 -4.24 -9.46
N ASP A 116 -7.37 -3.47 -10.41
CA ASP A 116 -7.19 -2.02 -10.44
C ASP A 116 -7.84 -1.30 -9.26
N TYR A 117 -8.98 -1.78 -8.80
CA TYR A 117 -9.72 -1.14 -7.71
C TYR A 117 -9.04 -1.34 -6.35
N SER A 118 -8.79 -2.59 -5.99
CA SER A 118 -8.22 -2.99 -4.70
C SER A 118 -6.70 -2.94 -4.63
N ARG A 119 -6.01 -2.91 -5.76
CA ARG A 119 -4.54 -3.11 -5.88
C ARG A 119 -4.09 -4.54 -5.53
N TYR A 120 -5.00 -5.45 -5.30
CA TYR A 120 -4.69 -6.83 -4.95
C TYR A 120 -3.98 -7.53 -6.12
N ILE A 121 -2.86 -8.18 -5.83
CA ILE A 121 -2.15 -9.00 -6.80
C ILE A 121 -2.84 -10.35 -6.86
N LEU A 122 -3.58 -10.57 -7.95
CA LEU A 122 -4.35 -11.80 -8.19
C LEU A 122 -3.44 -12.97 -8.54
N ALA A 123 -2.46 -12.70 -9.40
CA ALA A 123 -1.53 -13.73 -9.85
C ALA A 123 -0.20 -13.13 -10.30
N TRP A 124 0.84 -13.93 -10.20
CA TRP A 124 2.17 -13.63 -10.73
C TRP A 124 2.90 -14.89 -11.13
N ARG A 125 3.84 -14.75 -12.05
CA ARG A 125 4.74 -15.84 -12.48
C ARG A 125 6.11 -15.29 -12.83
N LEU A 126 7.15 -15.98 -12.37
CA LEU A 126 8.52 -15.74 -12.82
C LEU A 126 8.78 -16.57 -14.07
N CYS A 127 9.09 -15.92 -15.18
CA CYS A 127 9.22 -16.52 -16.51
C CYS A 127 10.63 -16.30 -17.05
N SER A 128 11.11 -17.20 -17.92
CA SER A 128 12.38 -17.03 -18.64
C SER A 128 12.25 -16.13 -19.88
N GLY A 129 11.03 -15.74 -20.27
CA GLY A 129 10.74 -14.87 -21.40
C GLY A 129 9.46 -14.06 -21.20
N MET A 130 9.10 -13.26 -22.20
CA MET A 130 7.86 -12.47 -22.25
C MET A 130 7.02 -12.93 -23.44
N SER A 131 6.53 -14.15 -23.39
CA SER A 131 5.71 -14.72 -24.47
C SER A 131 4.21 -14.56 -24.19
N THR A 132 3.40 -14.67 -25.23
CA THR A 132 1.93 -14.76 -25.09
C THR A 132 1.52 -15.95 -24.22
N TYR A 133 2.27 -17.05 -24.27
CA TYR A 133 2.04 -18.20 -23.42
C TYR A 133 2.19 -17.84 -21.93
N ASP A 134 3.23 -17.09 -21.56
CA ASP A 134 3.44 -16.67 -20.18
C ASP A 134 2.30 -15.77 -19.67
N VAL A 135 1.81 -14.86 -20.51
CA VAL A 135 0.65 -14.02 -20.20
C VAL A 135 -0.59 -14.87 -19.94
N LYS A 136 -0.88 -15.84 -20.82
CA LYS A 136 -2.05 -16.73 -20.69
C LYS A 136 -1.99 -17.53 -19.39
N GLN A 137 -0.83 -18.12 -19.08
CA GLN A 137 -0.65 -18.88 -17.85
C GLN A 137 -0.84 -18.03 -16.59
N THR A 138 -0.42 -16.77 -16.61
CA THR A 138 -0.63 -15.85 -15.47
C THR A 138 -2.09 -15.45 -15.36
N LEU A 139 -2.79 -15.27 -16.48
CA LEU A 139 -4.22 -14.99 -16.52
C LEU A 139 -5.06 -16.19 -16.05
N ASP A 140 -4.68 -17.43 -16.40
CA ASP A 140 -5.35 -18.64 -15.91
C ASP A 140 -5.32 -18.69 -14.36
N LEU A 141 -4.15 -18.38 -13.75
CA LEU A 141 -4.05 -18.29 -12.30
C LEU A 141 -4.93 -17.17 -11.72
N ALA A 142 -4.99 -16.00 -12.38
CA ALA A 142 -5.81 -14.89 -11.92
C ALA A 142 -7.31 -15.18 -12.03
N ILE A 143 -7.73 -15.89 -13.08
CA ILE A 143 -9.11 -16.34 -13.28
C ILE A 143 -9.51 -17.33 -12.17
N ALA A 144 -8.65 -18.33 -11.90
CA ALA A 144 -8.88 -19.31 -10.85
C ALA A 144 -8.95 -18.65 -9.46
N GLU A 145 -8.00 -17.77 -9.13
CA GLU A 145 -7.96 -17.06 -7.82
C GLU A 145 -9.19 -16.19 -7.61
N SER A 146 -9.63 -15.49 -8.64
CA SER A 146 -10.76 -14.55 -8.54
C SER A 146 -12.12 -15.21 -8.64
N GLY A 147 -12.23 -16.44 -9.12
CA GLY A 147 -13.50 -17.13 -9.37
C GLY A 147 -14.38 -16.48 -10.45
N VAL A 148 -13.83 -15.60 -11.28
CA VAL A 148 -14.62 -14.89 -12.32
C VAL A 148 -15.13 -15.81 -13.44
N GLU A 149 -14.65 -17.03 -13.53
CA GLU A 149 -15.20 -18.05 -14.42
C GLU A 149 -16.65 -18.41 -14.08
N HIS A 150 -17.05 -18.28 -12.80
CA HIS A 150 -18.40 -18.53 -12.32
C HIS A 150 -19.34 -17.32 -12.45
N VAL A 151 -18.85 -16.21 -13.02
CA VAL A 151 -19.60 -14.98 -13.20
C VAL A 151 -20.04 -14.81 -14.66
N TYR A 152 -21.24 -14.28 -14.88
CA TYR A 152 -21.70 -13.95 -16.23
C TYR A 152 -20.68 -13.12 -17.01
N VAL A 153 -20.46 -13.43 -18.29
CA VAL A 153 -19.46 -12.78 -19.16
C VAL A 153 -19.52 -11.25 -19.12
N ARG A 154 -20.75 -10.66 -19.08
CA ARG A 154 -20.95 -9.20 -18.98
C ARG A 154 -20.37 -8.55 -17.71
N HIS A 155 -20.06 -9.34 -16.71
CA HIS A 155 -19.50 -8.88 -15.42
C HIS A 155 -18.03 -9.25 -15.25
N ARG A 156 -17.44 -9.95 -16.23
CA ARG A 156 -16.02 -10.28 -16.22
C ARG A 156 -15.16 -9.03 -16.36
N PRO A 157 -13.94 -9.04 -15.82
CA PRO A 157 -13.07 -7.88 -15.86
C PRO A 157 -12.63 -7.53 -17.29
N ARG A 158 -12.32 -6.26 -17.48
CA ARG A 158 -11.53 -5.82 -18.63
C ARG A 158 -10.06 -6.01 -18.31
N LEU A 159 -9.26 -6.45 -19.25
CA LEU A 159 -7.81 -6.51 -19.12
C LEU A 159 -7.21 -5.22 -19.69
N LEU A 160 -6.33 -4.59 -18.95
CA LEU A 160 -5.53 -3.44 -19.37
C LEU A 160 -4.06 -3.86 -19.43
N SER A 161 -3.44 -3.71 -20.60
CA SER A 161 -2.01 -3.94 -20.80
C SER A 161 -1.35 -2.78 -21.55
N ASP A 162 -0.04 -2.80 -21.67
CA ASP A 162 0.69 -2.01 -22.63
C ASP A 162 0.52 -2.53 -24.07
N ASN A 163 1.31 -2.02 -25.01
CA ASN A 163 1.33 -2.44 -26.41
C ASN A 163 2.51 -3.39 -26.72
N GLY A 164 3.03 -4.11 -25.73
CA GLY A 164 4.09 -5.09 -25.93
C GLY A 164 3.69 -6.20 -26.92
N PRO A 165 4.66 -6.82 -27.62
CA PRO A 165 4.38 -7.85 -28.64
C PRO A 165 3.52 -9.00 -28.13
N CYS A 166 3.72 -9.43 -26.88
CA CYS A 166 2.93 -10.48 -26.25
C CYS A 166 1.45 -10.12 -26.07
N TYR A 167 1.15 -8.82 -25.90
CA TYR A 167 -0.21 -8.31 -25.68
C TYR A 167 -0.97 -7.97 -26.98
N ILE A 168 -0.26 -7.78 -28.09
CA ILE A 168 -0.92 -7.50 -29.39
C ILE A 168 -1.18 -8.73 -30.23
N SER A 169 -0.74 -9.92 -29.81
CA SER A 169 -0.82 -11.15 -30.57
C SER A 169 -2.27 -11.58 -30.84
N SER A 170 -2.51 -12.17 -32.01
CA SER A 170 -3.81 -12.75 -32.37
C SER A 170 -4.17 -13.94 -31.47
N GLU A 171 -3.18 -14.65 -30.97
CA GLU A 171 -3.34 -15.76 -30.04
C GLU A 171 -3.93 -15.27 -28.69
N LEU A 172 -3.39 -14.20 -28.11
CA LEU A 172 -3.94 -13.62 -26.87
C LEU A 172 -5.35 -13.09 -27.10
N LYS A 173 -5.61 -12.44 -28.23
CA LYS A 173 -6.95 -11.93 -28.55
C LYS A 173 -7.98 -13.06 -28.59
N ARG A 174 -7.64 -14.20 -29.20
CA ARG A 174 -8.53 -15.39 -29.23
C ARG A 174 -8.74 -15.92 -27.82
N TYR A 175 -7.66 -16.15 -27.07
CA TYR A 175 -7.75 -16.62 -25.69
C TYR A 175 -8.65 -15.73 -24.82
N LEU A 176 -8.49 -14.41 -24.86
CA LEU A 176 -9.31 -13.49 -24.08
C LEU A 176 -10.79 -13.55 -24.50
N SER A 177 -11.07 -13.68 -25.79
CA SER A 177 -12.42 -13.89 -26.30
C SER A 177 -13.04 -15.18 -25.76
N ASP A 178 -12.29 -16.28 -25.75
CA ASP A 178 -12.74 -17.59 -25.24
C ASP A 178 -13.01 -17.51 -23.72
N GLN A 179 -12.20 -16.75 -23.00
CA GLN A 179 -12.40 -16.47 -21.57
C GLN A 179 -13.47 -15.39 -21.30
N GLY A 180 -14.08 -14.79 -22.31
CA GLY A 180 -15.05 -13.71 -22.16
C GLY A 180 -14.47 -12.43 -21.52
N LEU A 181 -13.17 -12.22 -21.62
CA LEU A 181 -12.48 -11.03 -21.16
C LEU A 181 -12.35 -10.01 -22.28
N THR A 182 -12.66 -8.75 -21.99
CA THR A 182 -12.41 -7.66 -22.93
C THR A 182 -11.01 -7.09 -22.72
N HIS A 183 -10.33 -6.69 -23.80
CA HIS A 183 -8.97 -6.17 -23.75
C HIS A 183 -8.94 -4.69 -24.13
N THR A 184 -8.35 -3.88 -23.26
CA THR A 184 -8.03 -2.47 -23.50
C THR A 184 -6.52 -2.31 -23.43
N ARG A 185 -5.95 -1.65 -24.40
CA ARG A 185 -4.51 -1.33 -24.42
C ARG A 185 -4.31 0.13 -24.09
N GLY A 186 -3.22 0.43 -23.37
CA GLY A 186 -2.81 1.79 -23.08
C GLY A 186 -2.65 2.59 -24.39
N ARG A 187 -3.04 3.87 -24.37
CA ARG A 187 -2.75 4.75 -25.52
C ARG A 187 -1.25 4.92 -25.66
N PRO A 188 -0.68 4.84 -26.86
CA PRO A 188 0.72 5.15 -27.08
C PRO A 188 1.06 6.51 -26.46
N PHE A 189 2.21 6.61 -25.78
CA PHE A 189 2.69 7.82 -25.12
C PHE A 189 1.83 8.39 -23.97
N HIS A 190 0.88 7.61 -23.42
CA HIS A 190 0.16 7.96 -22.19
C HIS A 190 0.52 7.00 -21.05
N PRO A 191 1.61 7.24 -20.31
CA PRO A 191 2.08 6.34 -19.24
C PRO A 191 1.13 6.29 -18.03
N MET A 192 0.16 7.20 -17.94
CA MET A 192 -0.74 7.29 -16.78
C MET A 192 -1.75 6.13 -16.68
N THR A 193 -1.92 5.33 -17.75
CA THR A 193 -2.95 4.29 -17.80
C THR A 193 -2.62 3.07 -16.91
N GLN A 194 -1.34 2.77 -16.68
CA GLN A 194 -0.85 1.64 -15.89
C GLN A 194 -0.08 2.06 -14.62
N GLY A 195 -0.17 3.30 -14.21
CA GLY A 195 0.60 3.85 -13.08
C GLY A 195 0.43 3.11 -11.75
N LYS A 196 -0.59 2.26 -11.60
CA LYS A 196 -0.81 1.45 -10.40
C LYS A 196 0.11 0.23 -10.36
N ILE A 197 0.14 -0.56 -11.45
CA ILE A 197 1.02 -1.73 -11.56
C ILE A 197 2.50 -1.31 -11.66
N GLU A 198 2.79 -0.18 -12.31
CA GLU A 198 4.15 0.39 -12.34
C GLU A 198 4.65 0.75 -10.94
N ARG A 199 3.80 1.35 -10.10
CA ARG A 199 4.12 1.64 -8.69
C ARG A 199 4.33 0.37 -7.87
N TYR A 200 3.54 -0.66 -8.12
CA TYR A 200 3.75 -1.98 -7.51
C TYR A 200 5.12 -2.54 -7.91
N HIS A 201 5.45 -2.59 -9.21
CA HIS A 201 6.74 -3.07 -9.69
C HIS A 201 7.92 -2.27 -9.13
N ARG A 202 7.77 -0.94 -9.00
CA ARG A 202 8.79 -0.10 -8.35
C ARG A 202 8.96 -0.46 -6.89
N SER A 203 7.87 -0.67 -6.15
CA SER A 203 7.92 -1.06 -4.74
C SER A 203 8.56 -2.43 -4.55
N LEU A 204 8.24 -3.40 -5.41
CA LEU A 204 8.83 -4.72 -5.44
C LEU A 204 10.32 -4.64 -5.72
N LYS A 205 10.74 -3.93 -6.77
CA LYS A 205 12.15 -3.74 -7.11
C LYS A 205 12.95 -3.06 -6.01
N ASN A 206 12.38 -2.09 -5.30
CA ASN A 206 13.06 -1.42 -4.18
C ASN A 206 13.38 -2.36 -3.03
N VAL A 207 12.66 -3.47 -2.88
CA VAL A 207 12.96 -4.51 -1.90
C VAL A 207 13.89 -5.56 -2.48
N LEU A 208 13.51 -6.15 -3.61
CA LEU A 208 14.26 -7.27 -4.20
C LEU A 208 15.67 -6.89 -4.68
N LEU A 209 15.90 -5.65 -5.12
CA LEU A 209 17.22 -5.22 -5.61
C LEU A 209 18.21 -4.86 -4.47
N LEU A 210 17.81 -5.00 -3.21
CA LEU A 210 18.74 -4.90 -2.08
C LEU A 210 19.61 -6.15 -1.94
N ASP A 211 19.15 -7.28 -2.48
CA ASP A 211 19.84 -8.56 -2.44
C ASP A 211 20.25 -9.05 -3.83
N ASN A 212 21.20 -9.97 -3.86
CA ASN A 212 21.65 -10.66 -5.05
C ASN A 212 21.12 -12.10 -5.05
N TYR A 213 20.49 -12.51 -6.14
CA TYR A 213 19.94 -13.85 -6.30
C TYR A 213 20.86 -14.69 -7.19
N TYR A 214 21.21 -15.88 -6.73
CA TYR A 214 22.05 -16.83 -7.44
C TYR A 214 21.29 -18.04 -7.96
N CYS A 215 20.04 -18.19 -7.53
CA CYS A 215 19.11 -19.20 -7.99
C CYS A 215 17.74 -18.59 -8.32
N PRO A 216 17.07 -18.99 -9.40
CA PRO A 216 15.71 -18.53 -9.70
C PRO A 216 14.69 -18.85 -8.61
N ASP A 217 14.87 -19.97 -7.90
CA ASP A 217 13.95 -20.38 -6.84
C ASP A 217 14.06 -19.46 -5.61
N ASP A 218 15.27 -18.95 -5.28
CA ASP A 218 15.45 -17.97 -4.21
C ASP A 218 14.70 -16.67 -4.56
N LEU A 219 14.87 -16.18 -5.79
CA LEU A 219 14.15 -15.00 -6.28
C LEU A 219 12.63 -15.23 -6.24
N LYS A 220 12.17 -16.42 -6.61
CA LYS A 220 10.75 -16.77 -6.57
C LYS A 220 10.19 -16.74 -5.15
N ALA A 221 10.91 -17.28 -4.18
CA ALA A 221 10.52 -17.27 -2.77
C ALA A 221 10.41 -15.84 -2.22
N GLU A 222 11.34 -14.95 -2.58
CA GLU A 222 11.32 -13.55 -2.15
C GLU A 222 10.16 -12.77 -2.83
N ILE A 223 9.84 -13.06 -4.10
CA ILE A 223 8.67 -12.49 -4.77
C ILE A 223 7.40 -12.93 -4.06
N GLU A 224 7.28 -14.21 -3.69
CA GLU A 224 6.14 -14.77 -2.97
C GLU A 224 5.95 -14.06 -1.62
N ALA A 225 7.02 -13.95 -0.84
CA ALA A 225 7.01 -13.24 0.44
C ALA A 225 6.62 -11.76 0.29
N PHE A 226 7.13 -11.09 -0.76
CA PHE A 226 6.76 -9.71 -1.03
C PHE A 226 5.29 -9.56 -1.44
N VAL A 227 4.75 -10.44 -2.27
CA VAL A 227 3.33 -10.40 -2.67
C VAL A 227 2.41 -10.63 -1.48
N GLU A 228 2.77 -11.58 -0.61
CA GLU A 228 2.04 -11.83 0.64
C GLU A 228 2.04 -10.58 1.54
N TYR A 229 3.21 -9.98 1.77
CA TYR A 229 3.32 -8.73 2.49
C TYR A 229 2.51 -7.61 1.84
N TYR A 230 2.62 -7.43 0.52
CA TYR A 230 1.94 -6.39 -0.23
C TYR A 230 0.41 -6.52 -0.14
N ASN A 231 -0.11 -7.72 -0.31
CA ASN A 231 -1.54 -7.99 -0.31
C ASN A 231 -2.16 -7.90 1.09
N PHE A 232 -1.49 -8.43 2.12
CA PHE A 232 -2.12 -8.67 3.43
C PHE A 232 -1.59 -7.79 4.57
N GLN A 233 -0.43 -7.17 4.42
CA GLN A 233 0.20 -6.43 5.53
C GLN A 233 0.48 -4.96 5.22
N ARG A 234 0.68 -4.61 3.94
CA ARG A 234 1.00 -3.25 3.55
C ARG A 234 -0.24 -2.37 3.48
N TYR A 235 -0.28 -1.34 4.32
CA TYR A 235 -1.32 -0.31 4.25
C TYR A 235 -1.08 0.65 3.08
N HIS A 236 -2.14 0.94 2.32
CA HIS A 236 -2.11 1.83 1.17
C HIS A 236 -2.86 3.12 1.44
N GLU A 237 -2.20 4.26 1.30
CA GLU A 237 -2.82 5.58 1.48
C GLU A 237 -4.03 5.79 0.57
N SER A 238 -3.93 5.39 -0.69
CA SER A 238 -5.01 5.52 -1.66
C SER A 238 -6.19 4.57 -1.43
N LEU A 239 -6.11 3.69 -0.44
CA LEU A 239 -7.14 2.77 0.02
C LEU A 239 -7.54 3.07 1.48
N ASP A 240 -7.51 4.32 1.91
CA ASP A 240 -7.80 4.72 3.30
C ASP A 240 -6.95 3.98 4.33
N ASN A 241 -5.70 3.66 3.95
CA ASN A 241 -4.73 2.94 4.77
C ASN A 241 -5.19 1.55 5.24
N VAL A 242 -5.97 0.84 4.44
CA VAL A 242 -6.22 -0.59 4.58
C VAL A 242 -5.36 -1.38 3.60
N THR A 243 -5.33 -2.70 3.73
CA THR A 243 -4.57 -3.56 2.84
C THR A 243 -5.34 -3.83 1.53
N PRO A 244 -4.65 -4.17 0.42
CA PRO A 244 -5.30 -4.62 -0.81
C PRO A 244 -6.29 -5.77 -0.59
N ALA A 245 -5.93 -6.75 0.24
CA ALA A 245 -6.77 -7.88 0.59
C ALA A 245 -8.05 -7.45 1.32
N ASP A 246 -7.99 -6.45 2.20
CA ASP A 246 -9.18 -5.94 2.89
C ASP A 246 -10.18 -5.31 1.94
N VAL A 247 -9.68 -4.58 0.93
CA VAL A 247 -10.54 -4.00 -0.12
C VAL A 247 -11.09 -5.09 -1.02
N TYR A 248 -10.24 -6.02 -1.48
CA TYR A 248 -10.63 -7.09 -2.39
C TYR A 248 -11.70 -8.01 -1.80
N THR A 249 -11.58 -8.34 -0.51
CA THR A 249 -12.55 -9.20 0.22
C THR A 249 -13.73 -8.44 0.82
N GLY A 250 -13.81 -7.11 0.62
CA GLY A 250 -14.90 -6.28 1.13
C GLY A 250 -14.84 -5.96 2.63
N ARG A 251 -13.73 -6.27 3.31
CA ARG A 251 -13.55 -5.99 4.76
C ARG A 251 -13.26 -4.53 5.06
N ALA A 252 -12.83 -3.75 4.08
CA ALA A 252 -12.36 -2.37 4.24
C ALA A 252 -13.36 -1.46 4.98
N VAL A 253 -14.63 -1.50 4.60
CA VAL A 253 -15.69 -0.68 5.21
C VAL A 253 -15.78 -0.92 6.72
N ARG A 254 -15.82 -2.19 7.14
CA ARG A 254 -15.89 -2.58 8.55
C ARG A 254 -14.66 -2.11 9.34
N ILE A 255 -13.47 -2.20 8.75
CA ILE A 255 -12.22 -1.76 9.37
C ILE A 255 -12.23 -0.23 9.58
N ILE A 256 -12.64 0.53 8.56
CA ILE A 256 -12.73 1.99 8.63
C ILE A 256 -13.73 2.43 9.70
N GLU A 257 -14.92 1.83 9.74
CA GLU A 257 -15.90 2.12 10.78
C GLU A 257 -15.37 1.80 12.20
N GLN A 258 -14.68 0.68 12.35
CA GLN A 258 -14.08 0.31 13.63
C GLN A 258 -13.01 1.34 14.06
N ARG A 259 -12.18 1.82 13.14
CA ARG A 259 -11.18 2.86 13.41
C ARG A 259 -11.81 4.18 13.85
N GLU A 260 -12.90 4.60 13.24
CA GLU A 260 -13.61 5.81 13.70
C GLU A 260 -14.18 5.64 15.12
N ARG A 261 -14.75 4.49 15.46
CA ARG A 261 -15.19 4.20 16.84
C ARG A 261 -14.03 4.22 17.84
N ILE A 262 -12.87 3.67 17.47
CA ILE A 262 -11.66 3.71 18.30
C ILE A 262 -11.20 5.16 18.50
N LYS A 263 -11.18 5.95 17.43
CA LYS A 263 -10.79 7.37 17.45
C LYS A 263 -11.71 8.16 18.38
N GLU A 264 -13.03 8.06 18.22
CA GLU A 264 -13.98 8.75 19.10
C GLU A 264 -13.80 8.37 20.58
N ARG A 265 -13.69 7.08 20.87
CA ARG A 265 -13.45 6.58 22.23
C ARG A 265 -12.14 7.11 22.80
N THR A 266 -11.08 7.11 22.03
CA THR A 266 -9.77 7.62 22.44
C THR A 266 -9.83 9.13 22.72
N MET A 267 -10.50 9.91 21.87
CA MET A 267 -10.64 11.35 22.06
C MET A 267 -11.50 11.70 23.29
N LYS A 268 -12.59 10.97 23.52
CA LYS A 268 -13.40 11.12 24.74
C LYS A 268 -12.59 10.82 26.03
N LEU A 269 -11.80 9.73 26.00
CA LEU A 269 -10.91 9.35 27.09
C LEU A 269 -9.85 10.43 27.39
N ARG A 270 -9.17 10.93 26.37
CA ARG A 270 -8.18 12.02 26.52
C ARG A 270 -8.79 13.28 27.11
N LYS A 271 -9.97 13.71 26.63
CA LYS A 271 -10.69 14.87 27.14
C LYS A 271 -11.06 14.70 28.62
N ARG A 272 -11.54 13.51 29.02
CA ARG A 272 -11.85 13.18 30.41
C ARG A 272 -10.60 13.24 31.30
N ASN A 273 -9.50 12.64 30.85
CA ASN A 273 -8.26 12.62 31.63
C ASN A 273 -7.65 14.01 31.78
N TYR A 274 -7.72 14.84 30.74
CA TYR A 274 -7.28 16.23 30.79
C TYR A 274 -8.08 17.06 31.82
N ARG A 275 -9.42 16.94 31.79
CA ARG A 275 -10.29 17.63 32.79
C ARG A 275 -9.98 17.19 34.22
N LYS A 276 -9.75 15.89 34.44
CA LYS A 276 -9.36 15.38 35.76
C LYS A 276 -7.99 15.91 36.21
N ALA A 277 -7.05 16.07 35.31
CA ALA A 277 -5.73 16.62 35.62
C ALA A 277 -5.80 18.11 36.02
N ILE A 278 -6.62 18.92 35.32
CA ILE A 278 -6.85 20.31 35.67
C ILE A 278 -7.49 20.40 37.08
N ALA A 279 -8.60 19.70 37.32
CA ALA A 279 -9.28 19.72 38.59
C ALA A 279 -8.39 19.30 39.78
N ARG A 280 -7.46 18.35 39.55
CA ARG A 280 -6.46 17.99 40.57
C ARG A 280 -5.43 19.12 40.82
N ALA A 281 -4.97 19.78 39.74
CA ALA A 281 -4.02 20.89 39.87
C ALA A 281 -4.65 22.09 40.61
N GLU A 282 -5.92 22.41 40.32
CA GLU A 282 -6.69 23.46 41.00
C GLU A 282 -6.96 23.13 42.50
N ALA A 283 -7.14 21.84 42.82
CA ALA A 283 -7.35 21.43 44.22
C ALA A 283 -6.05 21.39 45.06
N MET A 284 -4.89 21.50 44.43
CA MET A 284 -3.57 21.51 45.08
C MET A 284 -2.95 22.91 45.17
N SER A 285 -3.57 23.91 44.54
CA SER A 285 -3.21 25.34 44.64
C SER A 285 -4.07 26.04 45.62
#